data_099b9169bf7b7b1c06027b19f43722b6
#
_entry.id   099b9169bf7b7b1c06027b19f43722b6
#
_cell.length_a   1.000
_cell.length_b   1.000
_cell.length_c   1.000
_cell.angle_alpha   90.00
_cell.angle_beta   90.00
_cell.angle_gamma   90.00
#
_symmetry.space_group_name_H-M   'P 1'
#
loop_
_entity.id
_entity.type
_entity.pdbx_description
1 polymer ?
#
loop_
_entity_poly.entity_id
_entity_poly.type
_entity_poly.pdbx_seq_one_letter_code
_entity_poly.pdbx_strand_id
1 'polypeptide(L)'
;MSIMPDSWIRERATTDGMIEPFVESQKREGVISYGLSSYGYDARVSEEFKIFTNVDSAIVDPKAFSSQSFVDRHGPVCVIPPNSFALARTVEYFRIPRDVLVICLGKSTYARCGIIVNVTPLEPEWEGHVTLEFSNTTPLPAKVYANEGACQFLFLKGDSVCEVSYKDRAGKYMGQRGVTLPKL
;
A
#
# COMPACT_ATOMS: atom_id res chain seq x y z
N MET A 1 18.37 14.97 -4.30
CA MET A 1 17.10 14.23 -4.12
C MET A 1 16.02 15.21 -3.67
N SER A 2 14.84 15.22 -4.33
CA SER A 2 13.75 16.15 -4.06
C SER A 2 12.44 15.41 -3.86
N ILE A 3 11.62 15.89 -2.90
CA ILE A 3 10.23 15.44 -2.75
C ILE A 3 9.40 16.13 -3.84
N MET A 4 8.57 15.37 -4.55
CA MET A 4 7.83 15.87 -5.71
C MET A 4 6.47 16.47 -5.28
N PRO A 5 6.15 17.69 -5.79
CA PRO A 5 4.89 18.37 -5.48
C PRO A 5 3.71 17.80 -6.28
N ASP A 6 2.52 18.23 -5.91
CA ASP A 6 1.24 17.86 -6.54
C ASP A 6 1.19 18.08 -8.05
N SER A 7 1.76 19.18 -8.55
CA SER A 7 1.83 19.46 -9.98
C SER A 7 2.60 18.40 -10.75
N TRP A 8 3.74 17.95 -10.23
CA TRP A 8 4.53 16.88 -10.83
C TRP A 8 3.81 15.52 -10.75
N ILE A 9 3.20 15.20 -9.59
CA ILE A 9 2.46 13.95 -9.40
C ILE A 9 1.30 13.88 -10.39
N ARG A 10 0.53 15.00 -10.55
CA ARG A 10 -0.56 15.09 -11.51
C ARG A 10 -0.08 14.88 -12.94
N GLU A 11 0.98 15.56 -13.35
CA GLU A 11 1.56 15.41 -14.68
C GLU A 11 1.90 13.94 -14.96
N ARG A 12 2.68 13.29 -14.08
CA ARG A 12 3.07 11.89 -14.24
C ARG A 12 1.91 10.90 -14.21
N ALA A 13 0.91 11.15 -13.36
CA ALA A 13 -0.28 10.30 -13.31
C ALA A 13 -1.10 10.39 -14.59
N THR A 14 -1.22 11.59 -15.19
CA THR A 14 -2.04 11.81 -16.39
C THR A 14 -1.33 11.46 -17.70
N THR A 15 -0.01 11.70 -17.80
CA THR A 15 0.76 11.46 -19.02
C THR A 15 1.31 10.03 -19.11
N ASP A 16 1.82 9.51 -18.00
CA ASP A 16 2.56 8.24 -17.98
C ASP A 16 1.77 7.12 -17.28
N GLY A 17 0.60 7.43 -16.73
CA GLY A 17 -0.20 6.46 -15.97
C GLY A 17 0.50 6.00 -14.69
N MET A 18 1.29 6.87 -14.05
CA MET A 18 2.03 6.54 -12.82
C MET A 18 1.12 6.04 -11.70
N ILE A 19 -0.12 6.56 -11.64
CA ILE A 19 -1.16 6.17 -10.67
C ILE A 19 -2.47 5.95 -11.43
N GLU A 20 -3.09 4.77 -11.33
CA GLU A 20 -4.31 4.43 -12.04
C GLU A 20 -5.27 3.58 -11.17
N PRO A 21 -6.53 4.00 -10.94
CA PRO A 21 -7.12 5.27 -11.33
C PRO A 21 -6.62 6.45 -10.50
N PHE A 22 -6.32 7.58 -11.13
CA PHE A 22 -5.86 8.79 -10.47
C PHE A 22 -7.03 9.65 -9.97
N VAL A 23 -6.95 10.13 -8.73
CA VAL A 23 -7.91 11.07 -8.14
C VAL A 23 -7.22 12.41 -7.93
N GLU A 24 -7.55 13.38 -8.79
CA GLU A 24 -6.84 14.65 -8.95
C GLU A 24 -6.92 15.58 -7.72
N SER A 25 -7.91 15.39 -6.85
CA SER A 25 -8.08 16.22 -5.66
C SER A 25 -8.48 15.38 -4.46
N GLN A 26 -8.19 15.90 -3.25
CA GLN A 26 -8.59 15.25 -2.00
C GLN A 26 -10.10 15.09 -1.88
N LYS A 27 -10.59 13.86 -1.71
CA LYS A 27 -11.95 13.52 -1.31
C LYS A 27 -11.99 13.33 0.20
N ARG A 28 -12.91 14.04 0.90
CA ARG A 28 -12.93 14.10 2.38
C ARG A 28 -14.32 13.92 2.98
N GLU A 29 -15.38 14.21 2.23
CA GLU A 29 -16.73 14.21 2.76
C GLU A 29 -17.22 12.78 3.01
N GLY A 30 -17.50 12.49 4.28
CA GLY A 30 -18.03 11.18 4.72
C GLY A 30 -17.07 10.01 4.64
N VAL A 31 -15.78 10.25 4.29
CA VAL A 31 -14.78 9.19 4.08
C VAL A 31 -13.44 9.55 4.71
N ILE A 32 -12.60 8.55 4.98
CA ILE A 32 -11.18 8.78 5.27
C ILE A 32 -10.53 9.26 3.98
N SER A 33 -9.96 10.47 4.02
CA SER A 33 -9.54 11.22 2.84
C SER A 33 -8.55 10.47 1.94
N TYR A 34 -8.71 10.63 0.62
CA TYR A 34 -7.84 10.04 -0.40
C TYR A 34 -7.68 10.97 -1.60
N GLY A 35 -6.71 10.68 -2.47
CA GLY A 35 -6.40 11.45 -3.66
C GLY A 35 -5.16 12.31 -3.52
N LEU A 36 -4.91 13.19 -4.48
CA LEU A 36 -3.73 14.04 -4.56
C LEU A 36 -3.65 15.01 -3.37
N SER A 37 -2.50 15.05 -2.71
CA SER A 37 -2.14 16.03 -1.66
C SER A 37 -0.97 16.88 -2.13
N SER A 38 -0.55 17.88 -1.32
CA SER A 38 0.48 18.87 -1.71
C SER A 38 1.83 18.23 -2.10
N TYR A 39 2.27 17.21 -1.38
CA TYR A 39 3.54 16.49 -1.60
C TYR A 39 3.37 14.97 -1.48
N GLY A 40 2.31 14.44 -2.07
CA GLY A 40 2.05 13.01 -2.02
C GLY A 40 0.70 12.63 -2.58
N TYR A 41 0.36 11.36 -2.46
CA TYR A 41 -0.90 10.80 -2.88
C TYR A 41 -1.44 9.87 -1.81
N ASP A 42 -2.65 10.13 -1.34
CA ASP A 42 -3.35 9.27 -0.39
C ASP A 42 -4.07 8.15 -1.15
N ALA A 43 -3.54 6.93 -1.09
CA ALA A 43 -4.11 5.78 -1.77
C ALA A 43 -5.23 5.12 -0.96
N ARG A 44 -6.15 4.51 -1.70
CA ARG A 44 -7.29 3.76 -1.13
C ARG A 44 -6.92 2.28 -0.94
N VAL A 45 -7.51 1.66 0.08
CA VAL A 45 -7.48 0.20 0.20
C VAL A 45 -8.65 -0.42 -0.57
N SER A 46 -8.41 -1.55 -1.25
CA SER A 46 -9.44 -2.30 -1.98
C SER A 46 -10.36 -3.08 -1.03
N GLU A 47 -11.36 -3.77 -1.58
CA GLU A 47 -12.28 -4.66 -0.84
C GLU A 47 -11.70 -6.06 -0.59
N GLU A 48 -10.49 -6.33 -1.05
CA GLU A 48 -9.83 -7.63 -0.90
C GLU A 48 -8.91 -7.62 0.31
N PHE A 49 -9.18 -8.49 1.27
CA PHE A 49 -8.41 -8.61 2.51
C PHE A 49 -8.04 -10.07 2.78
N LYS A 50 -6.87 -10.28 3.38
CA LYS A 50 -6.43 -11.54 3.97
C LYS A 50 -6.18 -11.29 5.46
N ILE A 51 -7.06 -11.82 6.33
CA ILE A 51 -6.95 -11.64 7.77
C ILE A 51 -6.13 -12.77 8.34
N PHE A 52 -5.07 -12.44 9.08
CA PHE A 52 -4.22 -13.43 9.74
C PHE A 52 -4.99 -14.19 10.82
N THR A 53 -4.81 -15.50 10.83
CA THR A 53 -5.33 -16.41 11.83
C THR A 53 -4.20 -17.32 12.32
N ASN A 54 -4.25 -17.72 13.60
CA ASN A 54 -3.25 -18.59 14.21
C ASN A 54 -3.76 -20.05 14.37
N VAL A 55 -4.71 -20.46 13.53
CA VAL A 55 -5.40 -21.75 13.69
C VAL A 55 -4.50 -22.92 13.29
N ASP A 56 -3.72 -22.77 12.22
CA ASP A 56 -2.98 -23.87 11.59
C ASP A 56 -1.46 -23.74 11.69
N SER A 57 -0.94 -22.79 12.48
CA SER A 57 0.50 -22.59 12.62
C SER A 57 0.87 -22.14 14.02
N ALA A 58 1.85 -22.82 14.61
CA ALA A 58 2.40 -22.47 15.92
C ALA A 58 3.48 -21.36 15.85
N ILE A 59 4.03 -21.12 14.66
CA ILE A 59 5.14 -20.17 14.44
C ILE A 59 4.91 -19.43 13.11
N VAL A 60 5.17 -18.12 13.11
CA VAL A 60 5.26 -17.34 11.88
C VAL A 60 6.69 -17.44 11.36
N ASP A 61 6.88 -18.18 10.27
CA ASP A 61 8.18 -18.32 9.61
C ASP A 61 8.13 -17.64 8.22
N PRO A 62 8.86 -16.53 8.00
CA PRO A 62 8.86 -15.85 6.70
C PRO A 62 9.48 -16.69 5.57
N LYS A 63 10.26 -17.72 5.89
CA LYS A 63 10.85 -18.66 4.90
C LYS A 63 9.93 -19.82 4.57
N ALA A 64 8.98 -20.14 5.44
CA ALA A 64 8.03 -21.25 5.28
C ALA A 64 6.61 -20.80 5.63
N PHE A 65 6.20 -19.64 5.11
CA PHE A 65 4.92 -19.03 5.46
C PHE A 65 3.75 -19.85 4.88
N SER A 66 2.83 -20.28 5.76
CA SER A 66 1.64 -21.03 5.35
C SER A 66 0.54 -20.09 4.85
N SER A 67 0.04 -20.30 3.63
CA SER A 67 -1.12 -19.59 3.10
C SER A 67 -2.39 -19.87 3.91
N GLN A 68 -2.46 -20.98 4.63
CA GLN A 68 -3.58 -21.36 5.52
C GLN A 68 -3.64 -20.46 6.78
N SER A 69 -2.59 -19.68 7.06
CA SER A 69 -2.61 -18.68 8.12
C SER A 69 -3.44 -17.44 7.80
N PHE A 70 -4.13 -17.40 6.66
CA PHE A 70 -5.02 -16.31 6.28
C PHE A 70 -6.44 -16.80 5.97
N VAL A 71 -7.40 -15.97 6.36
CA VAL A 71 -8.79 -16.07 5.91
C VAL A 71 -9.07 -14.94 4.94
N ASP A 72 -9.51 -15.31 3.74
CA ASP A 72 -9.90 -14.33 2.73
C ASP A 72 -11.23 -13.67 3.09
N ARG A 73 -11.29 -12.35 2.93
CA ARG A 73 -12.49 -11.53 3.10
C ARG A 73 -12.60 -10.56 1.94
N HIS A 74 -13.83 -10.37 1.49
CA HIS A 74 -14.18 -9.37 0.48
C HIS A 74 -15.38 -8.57 1.00
N GLY A 75 -15.30 -7.24 0.89
CA GLY A 75 -16.39 -6.36 1.29
C GLY A 75 -15.95 -4.97 1.72
N PRO A 76 -16.92 -4.11 2.06
CA PRO A 76 -16.67 -2.69 2.34
C PRO A 76 -15.93 -2.42 3.65
N VAL A 77 -15.88 -3.40 4.56
CA VAL A 77 -15.22 -3.26 5.88
C VAL A 77 -14.49 -4.54 6.23
N CYS A 78 -13.21 -4.41 6.54
CA CYS A 78 -12.41 -5.45 7.19
C CYS A 78 -12.40 -5.24 8.70
N VAL A 79 -12.59 -6.29 9.48
CA VAL A 79 -12.44 -6.27 10.94
C VAL A 79 -11.21 -7.10 11.30
N ILE A 80 -10.16 -6.42 11.75
CA ILE A 80 -8.90 -7.06 12.16
C ILE A 80 -9.00 -7.44 13.64
N PRO A 81 -8.77 -8.71 14.01
CA PRO A 81 -8.80 -9.14 15.42
C PRO A 81 -7.82 -8.36 16.29
N PRO A 82 -8.01 -8.34 17.63
CA PRO A 82 -7.06 -7.74 18.56
C PRO A 82 -5.66 -8.30 18.40
N ASN A 83 -4.64 -7.44 18.44
CA ASN A 83 -3.23 -7.82 18.37
C ASN A 83 -2.90 -8.73 17.16
N SER A 84 -3.60 -8.54 16.04
CA SER A 84 -3.44 -9.29 14.80
C SER A 84 -3.19 -8.36 13.63
N PHE A 85 -3.09 -8.90 12.43
CA PHE A 85 -2.87 -8.12 11.22
C PHE A 85 -3.68 -8.64 10.04
N ALA A 86 -3.78 -7.81 9.01
CA ALA A 86 -4.38 -8.18 7.74
C ALA A 86 -3.54 -7.65 6.60
N LEU A 87 -3.53 -8.37 5.50
CA LEU A 87 -3.00 -7.89 4.22
C LEU A 87 -4.17 -7.40 3.37
N ALA A 88 -3.94 -6.33 2.64
CA ALA A 88 -4.84 -5.82 1.63
C ALA A 88 -4.04 -5.32 0.44
N ARG A 89 -4.69 -4.76 -0.58
CA ARG A 89 -3.98 -4.07 -1.67
C ARG A 89 -4.58 -2.69 -1.90
N THR A 90 -3.81 -1.85 -2.58
CA THR A 90 -4.34 -0.56 -3.05
C THR A 90 -5.40 -0.77 -4.14
N VAL A 91 -6.37 0.16 -4.23
CA VAL A 91 -7.26 0.31 -5.40
C VAL A 91 -6.42 0.75 -6.60
N GLU A 92 -5.51 1.66 -6.35
CA GLU A 92 -4.61 2.22 -7.36
C GLU A 92 -3.53 1.22 -7.79
N TYR A 93 -3.26 1.16 -9.08
CA TYR A 93 -2.09 0.54 -9.69
C TYR A 93 -1.03 1.60 -9.88
N PHE A 94 0.20 1.30 -9.50
CA PHE A 94 1.34 2.23 -9.59
C PHE A 94 2.34 1.77 -10.65
N ARG A 95 2.95 2.73 -11.36
CA ARG A 95 4.09 2.52 -12.28
C ARG A 95 5.17 3.54 -11.91
N ILE A 96 6.17 3.11 -11.19
CA ILE A 96 7.20 4.01 -10.64
C ILE A 96 8.25 4.32 -11.70
N PRO A 97 8.53 5.61 -11.99
CA PRO A 97 9.60 6.00 -12.91
C PRO A 97 10.97 5.53 -12.44
N ARG A 98 11.92 5.35 -13.39
CA ARG A 98 13.27 4.84 -13.11
C ARG A 98 14.13 5.78 -12.23
N ASP A 99 13.79 7.05 -12.17
CA ASP A 99 14.48 8.08 -11.37
C ASP A 99 13.76 8.40 -10.04
N VAL A 100 12.76 7.58 -9.64
CA VAL A 100 11.90 7.83 -8.48
C VAL A 100 11.95 6.66 -7.50
N LEU A 101 12.10 6.99 -6.21
CA LEU A 101 11.84 6.12 -5.07
C LEU A 101 10.54 6.57 -4.40
N VAL A 102 9.68 5.63 -4.01
CA VAL A 102 8.44 5.97 -3.28
C VAL A 102 8.48 5.40 -1.87
N ILE A 103 8.16 6.26 -0.90
CA ILE A 103 8.01 5.88 0.50
C ILE A 103 6.52 5.93 0.84
N CYS A 104 6.01 4.85 1.45
CA CYS A 104 4.66 4.78 1.97
C CYS A 104 4.63 5.04 3.47
N LEU A 105 3.72 5.89 3.90
CA LEU A 105 3.43 6.18 5.30
C LEU A 105 1.97 5.87 5.61
N GLY A 106 1.69 5.45 6.86
CA GLY A 106 0.33 5.24 7.32
C GLY A 106 -0.50 6.53 7.36
N LYS A 107 -1.82 6.37 7.28
CA LYS A 107 -2.76 7.49 7.41
C LYS A 107 -2.95 7.88 8.87
N SER A 108 -2.92 9.19 9.14
CA SER A 108 -3.01 9.72 10.52
C SER A 108 -4.29 9.31 11.25
N THR A 109 -5.40 9.10 10.54
CA THR A 109 -6.66 8.63 11.10
C THR A 109 -6.51 7.23 11.70
N TYR A 110 -5.92 6.30 10.97
CA TYR A 110 -5.63 4.93 11.45
C TYR A 110 -4.57 4.92 12.54
N ALA A 111 -3.49 5.68 12.36
CA ALA A 111 -2.40 5.75 13.32
C ALA A 111 -2.86 6.18 14.72
N ARG A 112 -3.80 7.16 14.80
CA ARG A 112 -4.39 7.60 16.07
C ARG A 112 -5.32 6.59 16.73
N CYS A 113 -5.76 5.58 15.97
CA CYS A 113 -6.56 4.46 16.48
C CYS A 113 -5.71 3.22 16.78
N GLY A 114 -4.37 3.33 16.75
CA GLY A 114 -3.48 2.19 16.98
C GLY A 114 -3.45 1.19 15.82
N ILE A 115 -3.82 1.62 14.62
CA ILE A 115 -3.71 0.81 13.40
C ILE A 115 -2.50 1.32 12.61
N ILE A 116 -1.52 0.44 12.41
CA ILE A 116 -0.32 0.74 11.66
C ILE A 116 -0.48 0.19 10.23
N VAL A 117 -0.14 1.01 9.24
CA VAL A 117 0.03 0.54 7.86
C VAL A 117 1.52 0.54 7.57
N ASN A 118 2.05 -0.62 7.22
CA ASN A 118 3.44 -0.80 6.83
C ASN A 118 3.54 -1.18 5.36
N VAL A 119 4.51 -0.62 4.67
CA VAL A 119 4.86 -0.95 3.27
C VAL A 119 6.34 -0.65 3.08
N THR A 120 7.08 -1.58 2.49
CA THR A 120 8.46 -1.31 2.10
C THR A 120 8.52 -0.33 0.93
N PRO A 121 9.64 0.41 0.73
CA PRO A 121 9.74 1.37 -0.36
C PRO A 121 9.45 0.74 -1.73
N LEU A 122 8.76 1.48 -2.60
CA LEU A 122 8.60 1.09 -4.00
C LEU A 122 9.81 1.60 -4.77
N GLU A 123 10.58 0.66 -5.27
CA GLU A 123 11.82 0.95 -5.97
C GLU A 123 11.59 1.43 -7.42
N PRO A 124 12.61 2.04 -8.06
CA PRO A 124 12.57 2.43 -9.47
C PRO A 124 12.10 1.30 -10.40
N GLU A 125 11.17 1.62 -11.30
CA GLU A 125 10.53 0.73 -12.27
C GLU A 125 9.69 -0.41 -11.66
N TRP A 126 9.40 -0.36 -10.36
CA TRP A 126 8.39 -1.24 -9.78
C TRP A 126 7.00 -0.85 -10.30
N GLU A 127 6.16 -1.86 -10.60
CA GLU A 127 4.75 -1.63 -10.92
C GLU A 127 3.85 -2.69 -10.28
N GLY A 128 2.61 -2.30 -9.98
CA GLY A 128 1.63 -3.20 -9.39
C GLY A 128 0.60 -2.49 -8.50
N HIS A 129 -0.34 -3.27 -7.98
CA HIS A 129 -1.10 -2.87 -6.79
C HIS A 129 -0.21 -3.12 -5.57
N VAL A 130 -0.13 -2.13 -4.68
CA VAL A 130 0.71 -2.25 -3.49
C VAL A 130 0.00 -3.12 -2.45
N THR A 131 0.67 -4.15 -1.94
CA THR A 131 0.19 -4.86 -0.77
C THR A 131 0.40 -4.00 0.47
N LEU A 132 -0.67 -3.79 1.25
CA LEU A 132 -0.71 -3.01 2.47
C LEU A 132 -0.78 -3.95 3.66
N GLU A 133 0.14 -3.81 4.61
CA GLU A 133 0.20 -4.60 5.84
C GLU A 133 -0.42 -3.79 6.99
N PHE A 134 -1.67 -4.09 7.35
CA PHE A 134 -2.38 -3.45 8.45
C PHE A 134 -2.16 -4.22 9.75
N SER A 135 -1.54 -3.60 10.76
CA SER A 135 -1.39 -4.18 12.09
C SER A 135 -2.34 -3.50 13.08
N ASN A 136 -3.20 -4.28 13.74
CA ASN A 136 -4.00 -3.82 14.85
C ASN A 136 -3.23 -4.04 16.17
N THR A 137 -2.69 -2.96 16.72
CA THR A 137 -1.90 -3.00 17.98
C THR A 137 -2.77 -2.84 19.23
N THR A 138 -4.10 -2.81 19.07
CA THR A 138 -5.04 -2.59 20.18
C THR A 138 -5.61 -3.90 20.70
N PRO A 139 -6.11 -3.94 21.95
CA PRO A 139 -6.79 -5.10 22.52
C PRO A 139 -8.23 -5.25 22.02
N LEU A 140 -8.69 -4.44 21.09
CA LEU A 140 -10.03 -4.45 20.51
C LEU A 140 -10.00 -4.76 19.01
N PRO A 141 -11.07 -5.35 18.44
CA PRO A 141 -11.21 -5.47 17.00
C PRO A 141 -11.17 -4.08 16.33
N ALA A 142 -10.42 -3.93 15.24
CA ALA A 142 -10.26 -2.69 14.52
C ALA A 142 -10.85 -2.75 13.12
N LYS A 143 -11.53 -1.69 12.67
CA LYS A 143 -12.14 -1.61 11.33
C LYS A 143 -11.22 -0.89 10.35
N VAL A 144 -11.11 -1.44 9.15
CA VAL A 144 -10.52 -0.79 7.97
C VAL A 144 -11.60 -0.70 6.89
N TYR A 145 -11.79 0.48 6.32
CA TYR A 145 -12.85 0.77 5.35
C TYR A 145 -12.30 0.70 3.92
N ALA A 146 -12.88 -0.16 3.10
CA ALA A 146 -12.53 -0.29 1.69
C ALA A 146 -12.94 0.95 0.88
N ASN A 147 -12.21 1.19 -0.21
CA ASN A 147 -12.39 2.32 -1.11
C ASN A 147 -12.14 3.71 -0.46
N GLU A 148 -11.61 3.73 0.76
CA GLU A 148 -11.22 4.93 1.49
C GLU A 148 -9.69 5.00 1.66
N GLY A 149 -9.18 6.19 2.04
CA GLY A 149 -7.75 6.45 2.20
C GLY A 149 -7.12 5.58 3.30
N ALA A 150 -6.03 4.89 2.97
CA ALA A 150 -5.35 3.97 3.87
C ALA A 150 -3.93 4.40 4.22
N CYS A 151 -3.23 4.99 3.27
CA CYS A 151 -1.82 5.37 3.40
C CYS A 151 -1.49 6.54 2.48
N GLN A 152 -0.33 7.16 2.70
CA GLN A 152 0.19 8.24 1.86
C GLN A 152 1.50 7.82 1.21
N PHE A 153 1.60 8.02 -0.10
CA PHE A 153 2.81 7.83 -0.87
C PHE A 153 3.53 9.15 -1.12
N LEU A 154 4.82 9.21 -0.77
CA LEU A 154 5.73 10.32 -1.03
C LEU A 154 6.66 9.93 -2.18
N PHE A 155 6.78 10.77 -3.19
CA PHE A 155 7.61 10.54 -4.37
C PHE A 155 8.91 11.34 -4.23
N LEU A 156 10.03 10.63 -4.26
CA LEU A 156 11.37 11.20 -4.12
C LEU A 156 12.13 10.99 -5.43
N LYS A 157 12.42 12.09 -6.12
CA LYS A 157 13.22 12.05 -7.34
C LYS A 157 14.71 12.03 -7.01
N GLY A 158 15.44 11.07 -7.58
CA GLY A 158 16.90 11.00 -7.50
C GLY A 158 17.59 12.09 -8.32
N ASP A 159 18.82 12.45 -7.96
CA ASP A 159 19.65 13.40 -8.71
C ASP A 159 20.17 12.77 -10.02
N SER A 160 20.19 11.45 -10.09
CA SER A 160 20.52 10.64 -11.27
C SER A 160 19.64 9.40 -11.34
N VAL A 161 19.57 8.79 -12.52
CA VAL A 161 18.93 7.51 -12.74
C VAL A 161 19.75 6.40 -12.10
N CYS A 162 19.12 5.42 -11.46
CA CYS A 162 19.82 4.27 -10.89
C CYS A 162 20.40 3.37 -11.98
N GLU A 163 21.56 2.77 -11.72
CA GLU A 163 22.19 1.82 -12.65
C GLU A 163 21.35 0.55 -12.81
N VAL A 164 20.83 0.02 -11.70
CA VAL A 164 20.04 -1.22 -11.65
C VAL A 164 18.70 -0.95 -10.97
N SER A 165 17.61 -1.12 -11.71
CA SER A 165 16.25 -0.93 -11.19
C SER A 165 15.66 -2.23 -10.62
N TYR A 166 14.46 -2.14 -10.04
CA TYR A 166 13.71 -3.30 -9.57
C TYR A 166 13.34 -4.25 -10.73
N LYS A 167 13.04 -3.69 -11.90
CA LYS A 167 12.74 -4.44 -13.11
C LYS A 167 13.97 -5.18 -13.64
N ASP A 168 15.13 -4.52 -13.65
CA ASP A 168 16.40 -5.12 -14.11
C ASP A 168 16.79 -6.35 -13.26
N ARG A 169 16.46 -6.32 -11.96
CA ARG A 169 16.70 -7.43 -11.02
C ARG A 169 15.64 -8.52 -11.05
N ALA A 170 14.65 -8.43 -11.92
CA ALA A 170 13.48 -9.31 -11.94
C ALA A 170 12.83 -9.46 -10.54
N GLY A 171 12.60 -8.33 -9.87
CA GLY A 171 12.14 -8.29 -8.48
C GLY A 171 10.86 -9.10 -8.26
N LYS A 172 10.84 -9.90 -7.19
CA LYS A 172 9.82 -10.93 -6.91
C LYS A 172 8.39 -10.42 -6.74
N TYR A 173 8.21 -9.13 -6.49
CA TYR A 173 6.91 -8.48 -6.32
C TYR A 173 6.51 -7.58 -7.51
N MET A 174 7.11 -7.77 -8.68
CA MET A 174 6.75 -7.06 -9.89
C MET A 174 5.36 -7.47 -10.40
N GLY A 175 4.55 -6.51 -10.84
CA GLY A 175 3.29 -6.75 -11.52
C GLY A 175 2.18 -7.32 -10.66
N GLN A 176 2.17 -7.04 -9.35
CA GLN A 176 1.15 -7.55 -8.43
C GLN A 176 -0.26 -7.11 -8.86
N ARG A 177 -1.20 -8.06 -8.93
CA ARG A 177 -2.60 -7.81 -9.28
C ARG A 177 -3.58 -8.01 -8.12
N GLY A 178 -3.26 -8.86 -7.15
CA GLY A 178 -4.04 -9.14 -5.95
C GLY A 178 -3.21 -8.92 -4.69
N VAL A 179 -3.76 -9.31 -3.53
CA VAL A 179 -3.01 -9.33 -2.26
C VAL A 179 -1.94 -10.42 -2.34
N THR A 180 -0.68 -10.02 -2.32
CA THR A 180 0.45 -10.93 -2.50
C THR A 180 1.00 -11.38 -1.15
N LEU A 181 1.15 -12.70 -0.98
CA LEU A 181 1.76 -13.32 0.19
C LEU A 181 3.31 -13.22 0.13
N PRO A 182 4.01 -13.46 1.27
CA PRO A 182 5.46 -13.49 1.28
C PRO A 182 6.02 -14.46 0.23
N LYS A 183 7.08 -14.03 -0.47
CA LYS A 183 7.83 -14.82 -1.44
C LYS A 183 9.30 -14.84 -1.03
N LEU A 184 9.98 -15.95 -1.26
CA LEU A 184 11.45 -16.07 -1.14
C LEU A 184 12.16 -15.62 -2.41
#